data_c6b796b67a3a1a443448bc93c3cf00f9
#
_entry.id   c6b796b67a3a1a443448bc93c3cf00f9
#
_cell.length_a   1.000
_cell.length_b   1.000
_cell.length_c   1.000
_cell.angle_alpha   90.00
_cell.angle_beta   90.00
_cell.angle_gamma   90.00
#
_symmetry.space_group_name_H-M   'P 1'
#
loop_
_entity.id
_entity.type
_entity.pdbx_description
1 polymer ?
#
loop_
_entity_poly.entity_id
_entity_poly.type
_entity_poly.pdbx_seq_one_letter_code
_entity_poly.pdbx_strand_id
1 'polypeptide(L)'
;ELVTLKNDVKIPDSIDKIRTYNELKNENNNIFEFLKKQGFRSTSERLKSNSFISSENDNIILKKEAEPRYQLIDSKNNFEIILKEIEKAGLCAIDTETNSLNIEKAELVGISLCYSEDISYYIPINHTTPDGSKRVNGQLDEKYVINLINKICENESILKIGQNIKYDIRILNKYGITFNSIADTMLISYSIDNGIYKH
;
A
#
# COMPACT_ATOMS: atom_id res chain seq x y z
N GLU A 1 4.32 16.09 27.98
CA GLU A 1 4.70 17.30 27.21
C GLU A 1 4.09 17.33 25.81
N LEU A 2 3.98 16.21 25.09
CA LEU A 2 3.43 16.17 23.72
C LEU A 2 1.93 16.54 23.62
N VAL A 3 1.18 16.47 24.71
CA VAL A 3 -0.26 16.78 24.73
C VAL A 3 -0.57 18.11 25.42
N THR A 4 0.43 18.82 25.87
CA THR A 4 0.23 20.14 26.53
C THR A 4 0.36 21.23 25.47
N LEU A 5 -0.70 22.00 25.28
CA LEU A 5 -0.68 23.14 24.37
C LEU A 5 0.27 24.22 24.88
N LYS A 6 1.14 24.71 24.02
CA LYS A 6 2.02 25.82 24.29
C LYS A 6 1.25 27.12 24.07
N ASN A 7 1.16 27.95 25.11
CA ASN A 7 0.40 29.23 25.10
C ASN A 7 1.28 30.48 25.03
N ASP A 8 2.62 30.29 25.02
CA ASP A 8 3.63 31.37 24.98
C ASP A 8 4.31 31.48 23.64
N VAL A 9 3.68 30.97 22.57
CA VAL A 9 4.23 31.06 21.20
C VAL A 9 4.23 32.51 20.74
N LYS A 10 5.38 33.02 20.35
CA LYS A 10 5.50 34.37 19.77
C LYS A 10 4.82 34.40 18.40
N ILE A 11 3.79 35.22 18.27
CA ILE A 11 3.15 35.52 17.00
C ILE A 11 3.92 36.65 16.35
N PRO A 12 4.42 36.48 15.09
CA PRO A 12 5.30 37.48 14.42
C PRO A 12 4.62 38.84 14.17
N ASP A 13 3.28 38.84 14.01
CA ASP A 13 2.49 40.02 13.72
C ASP A 13 1.27 40.14 14.64
N SER A 14 0.73 41.35 14.80
CA SER A 14 -0.50 41.56 15.49
C SER A 14 -1.71 40.97 14.72
N ILE A 15 -2.76 40.57 15.42
CA ILE A 15 -4.00 40.05 14.83
C ILE A 15 -4.58 41.02 13.79
N ASP A 16 -4.45 42.32 14.02
CA ASP A 16 -4.95 43.36 13.10
C ASP A 16 -4.25 43.38 11.75
N LYS A 17 -3.07 42.75 11.63
CA LYS A 17 -2.33 42.63 10.37
C LYS A 17 -2.64 41.33 9.60
N ILE A 18 -3.45 40.44 10.18
CA ILE A 18 -3.86 39.19 9.51
C ILE A 18 -4.90 39.53 8.46
N ARG A 19 -4.53 39.37 7.19
CA ARG A 19 -5.43 39.59 6.05
C ARG A 19 -6.35 38.40 5.82
N THR A 20 -7.58 38.67 5.40
CA THR A 20 -8.51 37.64 4.97
C THR A 20 -8.17 37.10 3.57
N TYR A 21 -8.68 35.92 3.24
CA TYR A 21 -8.49 35.32 1.90
C TYR A 21 -8.95 36.24 0.76
N ASN A 22 -10.01 37.02 0.96
CA ASN A 22 -10.52 37.95 -0.06
C ASN A 22 -9.52 39.06 -0.39
N GLU A 23 -8.71 39.48 0.58
CA GLU A 23 -7.66 40.48 0.40
C GLU A 23 -6.41 39.91 -0.28
N LEU A 24 -6.24 38.59 -0.25
CA LEU A 24 -5.09 37.85 -0.80
C LEU A 24 -5.34 37.31 -2.21
N LYS A 25 -6.49 37.57 -2.84
CA LYS A 25 -6.88 37.03 -4.15
C LYS A 25 -5.84 37.25 -5.26
N ASN A 26 -5.06 38.31 -5.18
CA ASN A 26 -4.06 38.66 -6.20
C ASN A 26 -2.65 38.01 -5.93
N GLU A 27 -2.47 37.29 -4.81
CA GLU A 27 -1.18 36.67 -4.41
C GLU A 27 -1.29 35.13 -4.40
N ASN A 28 -2.15 34.57 -5.21
CA ASN A 28 -2.61 33.16 -5.11
C ASN A 28 -1.51 32.10 -5.19
N ASN A 29 -0.44 32.32 -5.96
CA ASN A 29 0.58 31.29 -6.18
C ASN A 29 1.29 30.87 -4.89
N ASN A 30 1.64 31.81 -4.03
CA ASN A 30 2.36 31.53 -2.80
C ASN A 30 1.52 30.74 -1.80
N ILE A 31 0.19 30.97 -1.78
CA ILE A 31 -0.73 30.26 -0.89
C ILE A 31 -0.88 28.80 -1.35
N PHE A 32 -1.03 28.55 -2.64
CA PHE A 32 -1.14 27.21 -3.17
C PHE A 32 0.14 26.40 -2.98
N GLU A 33 1.30 27.00 -3.20
CA GLU A 33 2.58 26.36 -2.92
C GLU A 33 2.74 26.03 -1.44
N PHE A 34 2.37 26.94 -0.54
CA PHE A 34 2.38 26.67 0.90
C PHE A 34 1.46 25.51 1.26
N LEU A 35 0.21 25.51 0.78
CA LEU A 35 -0.75 24.45 1.06
C LEU A 35 -0.29 23.11 0.50
N LYS A 36 0.31 23.10 -0.69
CA LYS A 36 0.89 21.90 -1.30
C LYS A 36 2.05 21.37 -0.44
N LYS A 37 2.96 22.25 -0.03
CA LYS A 37 4.11 21.90 0.82
C LYS A 37 3.70 21.37 2.20
N GLN A 38 2.59 21.89 2.76
CA GLN A 38 2.06 21.46 4.05
C GLN A 38 1.06 20.29 3.94
N GLY A 39 0.79 19.78 2.72
CA GLY A 39 -0.13 18.66 2.50
C GLY A 39 -1.62 18.98 2.72
N PHE A 40 -2.02 20.25 2.76
CA PHE A 40 -3.41 20.67 2.99
C PHE A 40 -4.26 20.54 1.71
N ARG A 41 -4.49 19.29 1.26
CA ARG A 41 -5.19 18.97 0.00
C ARG A 41 -6.63 19.47 -0.02
N SER A 42 -7.43 19.14 0.98
CA SER A 42 -8.84 19.53 1.04
C SER A 42 -9.02 21.06 1.06
N THR A 43 -8.13 21.78 1.74
CA THR A 43 -8.13 23.24 1.75
C THR A 43 -7.74 23.79 0.38
N SER A 44 -6.74 23.20 -0.27
CA SER A 44 -6.31 23.58 -1.61
C SER A 44 -7.43 23.38 -2.66
N GLU A 45 -8.13 22.24 -2.60
CA GLU A 45 -9.28 21.95 -3.48
C GLU A 45 -10.45 22.92 -3.27
N ARG A 46 -10.77 23.22 -2.01
CA ARG A 46 -11.82 24.20 -1.68
C ARG A 46 -11.49 25.62 -2.17
N LEU A 47 -10.23 26.00 -2.13
CA LEU A 47 -9.78 27.30 -2.66
C LEU A 47 -9.79 27.31 -4.19
N LYS A 48 -9.43 26.22 -4.86
CA LYS A 48 -9.52 26.07 -6.31
C LYS A 48 -10.97 26.12 -6.82
N SER A 49 -11.90 25.49 -6.12
CA SER A 49 -13.34 25.50 -6.49
C SER A 49 -13.98 26.88 -6.36
N ASN A 50 -13.45 27.75 -5.51
CA ASN A 50 -13.92 29.13 -5.33
C ASN A 50 -13.18 30.15 -6.22
N SER A 51 -12.14 29.75 -6.93
CA SER A 51 -11.39 30.61 -7.86
C SER A 51 -11.38 29.94 -9.24
N PHE A 52 -11.92 30.68 -10.26
CA PHE A 52 -11.75 30.34 -11.68
C PHE A 52 -10.25 30.52 -12.07
N ILE A 53 -9.38 29.61 -11.63
CA ILE A 53 -7.99 29.59 -12.08
C ILE A 53 -7.83 28.34 -12.92
N SER A 54 -7.68 28.56 -14.22
CA SER A 54 -7.27 27.57 -15.20
C SER A 54 -5.95 26.93 -14.77
N SER A 55 -5.95 25.62 -14.67
CA SER A 55 -4.79 24.80 -14.42
C SER A 55 -3.84 24.87 -15.61
N GLU A 56 -2.76 25.62 -15.52
CA GLU A 56 -1.60 25.40 -16.38
C GLU A 56 -0.74 24.27 -15.84
N ASN A 57 -0.73 23.20 -16.61
CA ASN A 57 0.33 22.22 -16.78
C ASN A 57 1.22 21.82 -15.60
N ASP A 58 0.76 20.91 -14.75
CA ASP A 58 1.65 19.93 -14.16
C ASP A 58 1.84 18.79 -15.20
N ASN A 59 2.73 18.97 -16.16
CA ASN A 59 3.30 17.88 -16.93
C ASN A 59 4.24 17.09 -16.01
N ILE A 60 3.68 16.25 -15.14
CA ILE A 60 4.41 15.12 -14.61
C ILE A 60 4.67 14.24 -15.84
N ILE A 61 5.91 14.19 -16.29
CA ILE A 61 6.37 13.20 -17.26
C ILE A 61 6.23 11.86 -16.53
N LEU A 62 5.04 11.25 -16.64
CA LEU A 62 4.85 9.84 -16.32
C LEU A 62 5.79 9.09 -17.27
N LYS A 63 6.90 8.61 -16.77
CA LYS A 63 7.66 7.57 -17.47
C LYS A 63 6.62 6.52 -17.84
N LYS A 64 6.55 6.18 -19.12
CA LYS A 64 5.69 5.12 -19.62
C LYS A 64 6.20 3.85 -18.93
N GLU A 65 5.58 3.49 -17.81
CA GLU A 65 5.89 2.26 -17.10
C GLU A 65 5.55 1.11 -18.07
N ALA A 66 6.44 0.14 -18.15
CA ALA A 66 6.16 -1.08 -18.89
C ALA A 66 4.86 -1.69 -18.35
N GLU A 67 4.00 -2.20 -19.21
CA GLU A 67 2.78 -2.85 -18.76
C GLU A 67 3.11 -3.98 -17.81
N PRO A 68 2.55 -4.00 -16.59
CA PRO A 68 2.85 -5.03 -15.61
C PRO A 68 2.44 -6.40 -16.14
N ARG A 69 3.32 -7.38 -16.01
CA ARG A 69 3.05 -8.77 -16.37
C ARG A 69 2.52 -9.52 -15.16
N TYR A 70 1.43 -10.26 -15.37
CA TYR A 70 0.81 -11.11 -14.35
C TYR A 70 0.85 -12.56 -14.78
N GLN A 71 1.22 -13.45 -13.87
CA GLN A 71 1.25 -14.89 -14.14
C GLN A 71 0.48 -15.65 -13.07
N LEU A 72 -0.46 -16.48 -13.53
CA LEU A 72 -1.17 -17.43 -12.69
C LEU A 72 -0.28 -18.65 -12.42
N ILE A 73 -0.22 -19.08 -11.18
CA ILE A 73 0.53 -20.24 -10.73
C ILE A 73 -0.43 -21.38 -10.39
N ASP A 74 -0.55 -22.31 -11.30
CA ASP A 74 -1.42 -23.48 -11.23
C ASP A 74 -0.65 -24.81 -11.18
N SER A 75 0.68 -24.76 -11.25
CA SER A 75 1.54 -25.95 -11.21
C SER A 75 2.59 -25.87 -10.10
N LYS A 76 2.85 -27.03 -9.47
CA LYS A 76 3.87 -27.15 -8.42
C LYS A 76 5.27 -26.76 -8.90
N ASN A 77 5.63 -27.18 -10.12
CA ASN A 77 6.95 -26.89 -10.69
C ASN A 77 7.16 -25.38 -10.85
N ASN A 78 6.19 -24.65 -11.41
CA ASN A 78 6.29 -23.20 -11.56
C ASN A 78 6.38 -22.51 -10.21
N PHE A 79 5.61 -22.99 -9.23
CA PHE A 79 5.65 -22.43 -7.88
C PHE A 79 7.03 -22.61 -7.22
N GLU A 80 7.62 -23.80 -7.30
CA GLU A 80 8.96 -24.07 -6.76
C GLU A 80 10.06 -23.25 -7.44
N ILE A 81 9.93 -22.99 -8.75
CA ILE A 81 10.87 -22.12 -9.49
C ILE A 81 10.81 -20.70 -8.91
N ILE A 82 9.61 -20.15 -8.74
CA ILE A 82 9.44 -18.79 -8.21
C ILE A 82 10.00 -18.67 -6.80
N LEU A 83 9.79 -19.67 -5.93
CA LEU A 83 10.33 -19.64 -4.57
C LEU A 83 11.86 -19.60 -4.57
N LYS A 84 12.52 -20.34 -5.47
CA LYS A 84 13.98 -20.27 -5.64
C LYS A 84 14.46 -18.89 -6.10
N GLU A 85 13.71 -18.25 -6.99
CA GLU A 85 14.06 -16.90 -7.44
C GLU A 85 13.84 -15.88 -6.30
N ILE A 86 12.80 -16.04 -5.46
CA ILE A 86 12.59 -15.22 -4.26
C ILE A 86 13.77 -15.40 -3.28
N GLU A 87 14.20 -16.63 -3.02
CA GLU A 87 15.36 -16.92 -2.16
C GLU A 87 16.63 -16.24 -2.69
N LYS A 88 16.84 -16.28 -3.99
CA LYS A 88 17.98 -15.63 -4.64
C LYS A 88 17.89 -14.11 -4.63
N ALA A 89 16.69 -13.54 -4.78
CA ALA A 89 16.44 -12.10 -4.74
C ALA A 89 16.60 -11.53 -3.30
N GLY A 90 16.35 -12.34 -2.27
CA GLY A 90 16.39 -11.94 -0.86
C GLY A 90 15.25 -11.02 -0.45
N LEU A 91 14.23 -10.85 -1.29
CA LEU A 91 13.04 -10.05 -1.01
C LEU A 91 11.80 -10.59 -1.73
N CYS A 92 10.63 -10.34 -1.16
CA CYS A 92 9.35 -10.69 -1.78
C CYS A 92 8.24 -9.76 -1.27
N ALA A 93 7.55 -9.09 -2.18
CA ALA A 93 6.25 -8.51 -1.84
C ALA A 93 5.22 -9.64 -1.74
N ILE A 94 4.41 -9.60 -0.70
CA ILE A 94 3.37 -10.60 -0.40
C ILE A 94 2.06 -9.89 -0.06
N ASP A 95 0.97 -10.39 -0.60
CA ASP A 95 -0.38 -9.92 -0.35
C ASP A 95 -1.35 -11.10 -0.35
N THR A 96 -2.41 -11.04 0.47
CA THR A 96 -3.38 -12.13 0.62
C THR A 96 -4.75 -11.72 0.11
N GLU A 97 -5.37 -12.61 -0.66
CA GLU A 97 -6.77 -12.49 -1.06
C GLU A 97 -7.65 -13.36 -0.16
N THR A 98 -8.73 -12.77 0.34
CA THR A 98 -9.63 -13.42 1.29
C THR A 98 -11.09 -13.24 0.91
N ASN A 99 -11.96 -14.13 1.41
CA ASN A 99 -13.40 -14.06 1.16
C ASN A 99 -14.13 -13.06 2.10
N SER A 100 -13.45 -12.42 3.05
CA SER A 100 -14.03 -11.47 4.01
C SER A 100 -13.00 -10.49 4.54
N LEU A 101 -13.38 -9.22 4.76
CA LEU A 101 -12.57 -8.23 5.46
C LEU A 101 -12.53 -8.45 6.99
N ASN A 102 -13.45 -9.21 7.52
CA ASN A 102 -13.43 -9.58 8.94
C ASN A 102 -12.43 -10.71 9.15
N ILE A 103 -11.29 -10.40 9.73
CA ILE A 103 -10.17 -11.32 9.93
C ILE A 103 -10.58 -12.62 10.62
N GLU A 104 -11.46 -12.57 11.61
CA GLU A 104 -11.90 -13.76 12.36
C GLU A 104 -12.66 -14.75 11.46
N LYS A 105 -13.40 -14.25 10.47
CA LYS A 105 -14.20 -15.03 9.53
C LYS A 105 -13.52 -15.25 8.18
N ALA A 106 -12.49 -14.46 7.90
CA ALA A 106 -11.80 -14.51 6.61
C ALA A 106 -11.09 -15.84 6.41
N GLU A 107 -11.26 -16.41 5.23
CA GLU A 107 -10.54 -17.57 4.74
C GLU A 107 -9.66 -17.15 3.57
N LEU A 108 -8.51 -17.77 3.46
CA LEU A 108 -7.54 -17.48 2.40
C LEU A 108 -8.06 -18.04 1.06
N VAL A 109 -8.10 -17.18 0.06
CA VAL A 109 -8.55 -17.51 -1.31
C VAL A 109 -7.37 -17.59 -2.28
N GLY A 110 -6.35 -16.76 -2.08
CA GLY A 110 -5.15 -16.75 -2.89
C GLY A 110 -4.03 -15.94 -2.26
N ILE A 111 -2.84 -16.03 -2.85
CA ILE A 111 -1.65 -15.28 -2.42
C ILE A 111 -1.00 -14.67 -3.66
N SER A 112 -0.69 -13.38 -3.59
CA SER A 112 0.11 -12.68 -4.58
C SER A 112 1.56 -12.59 -4.13
N LEU A 113 2.50 -12.83 -5.03
CA LEU A 113 3.94 -12.72 -4.80
C LEU A 113 4.61 -11.89 -5.89
N CYS A 114 5.60 -11.08 -5.51
CA CYS A 114 6.40 -10.31 -6.45
C CYS A 114 7.82 -10.13 -5.89
N TYR A 115 8.84 -10.46 -6.67
CA TYR A 115 10.25 -10.30 -6.30
C TYR A 115 11.03 -9.39 -7.26
N SER A 116 10.35 -8.85 -8.27
CA SER A 116 10.92 -7.89 -9.23
C SER A 116 9.83 -6.93 -9.72
N GLU A 117 10.22 -5.79 -10.28
CA GLU A 117 9.27 -4.78 -10.78
C GLU A 117 8.52 -5.22 -12.06
N ASP A 118 8.99 -6.27 -12.74
CA ASP A 118 8.50 -6.64 -14.06
C ASP A 118 7.29 -7.57 -14.05
N ILE A 119 7.14 -8.41 -13.02
CA ILE A 119 6.15 -9.49 -13.03
C ILE A 119 5.65 -9.82 -11.63
N SER A 120 4.35 -10.00 -11.51
CA SER A 120 3.67 -10.48 -10.30
C SER A 120 3.03 -11.84 -10.54
N TYR A 121 3.00 -12.65 -9.50
CA TYR A 121 2.50 -14.02 -9.52
C TYR A 121 1.31 -14.14 -8.61
N TYR A 122 0.29 -14.85 -9.07
CA TYR A 122 -0.88 -15.15 -8.26
C TYR A 122 -1.06 -16.65 -8.09
N ILE A 123 -1.19 -17.10 -6.87
CA ILE A 123 -1.39 -18.49 -6.49
C ILE A 123 -2.84 -18.65 -5.99
N PRO A 124 -3.77 -19.16 -6.81
CA PRO A 124 -5.14 -19.43 -6.38
C PRO A 124 -5.16 -20.68 -5.48
N ILE A 125 -5.89 -20.60 -4.37
CA ILE A 125 -5.95 -21.67 -3.37
C ILE A 125 -7.39 -22.19 -3.22
N ASN A 126 -8.33 -21.32 -2.88
CA ASN A 126 -9.70 -21.70 -2.52
C ASN A 126 -10.77 -20.94 -3.32
N HIS A 127 -10.51 -20.62 -4.58
CA HIS A 127 -11.55 -20.07 -5.44
C HIS A 127 -12.66 -21.05 -5.71
N THR A 128 -13.89 -20.56 -5.65
CA THR A 128 -15.10 -21.32 -5.96
C THR A 128 -15.79 -20.76 -7.20
N THR A 129 -16.68 -21.55 -7.78
CA THR A 129 -17.61 -21.07 -8.80
C THR A 129 -18.45 -19.89 -8.26
N PRO A 130 -19.02 -19.03 -9.11
CA PRO A 130 -19.77 -17.84 -8.66
C PRO A 130 -20.95 -18.14 -7.72
N ASP A 131 -21.51 -19.36 -7.80
CA ASP A 131 -22.55 -19.87 -6.93
C ASP A 131 -22.01 -20.48 -5.62
N GLY A 132 -20.68 -20.53 -5.45
CA GLY A 132 -20.00 -21.09 -4.28
C GLY A 132 -20.07 -22.62 -4.17
N SER A 133 -20.68 -23.32 -5.14
CA SER A 133 -20.98 -24.76 -5.02
C SER A 133 -19.77 -25.66 -5.24
N LYS A 134 -18.77 -25.22 -6.00
CA LYS A 134 -17.61 -26.05 -6.38
C LYS A 134 -16.32 -25.27 -6.33
N ARG A 135 -15.25 -25.94 -5.92
CA ARG A 135 -13.88 -25.40 -6.05
C ARG A 135 -13.49 -25.37 -7.54
N VAL A 136 -12.93 -24.25 -7.98
CA VAL A 136 -12.41 -24.11 -9.36
C VAL A 136 -11.22 -25.06 -9.57
N ASN A 137 -11.17 -25.70 -10.74
CA ASN A 137 -10.05 -26.58 -11.11
C ASN A 137 -8.77 -25.75 -11.40
N GLY A 138 -7.60 -26.41 -11.35
CA GLY A 138 -6.31 -25.80 -11.67
C GLY A 138 -5.69 -25.02 -10.50
N GLN A 139 -6.21 -25.15 -9.29
CA GLN A 139 -5.62 -24.57 -8.09
C GLN A 139 -4.71 -25.57 -7.39
N LEU A 140 -3.62 -25.07 -6.80
CA LEU A 140 -2.71 -25.87 -6.00
C LEU A 140 -3.38 -26.30 -4.67
N ASP A 141 -2.90 -27.37 -4.09
CA ASP A 141 -3.33 -27.82 -2.77
C ASP A 141 -2.96 -26.81 -1.70
N GLU A 142 -3.90 -26.42 -0.85
CA GLU A 142 -3.71 -25.38 0.19
C GLU A 142 -2.55 -25.73 1.12
N LYS A 143 -2.53 -26.96 1.64
CA LYS A 143 -1.50 -27.37 2.61
C LYS A 143 -0.11 -27.35 1.99
N TYR A 144 -0.02 -27.73 0.72
CA TYR A 144 1.22 -27.66 -0.03
C TYR A 144 1.71 -26.21 -0.17
N VAL A 145 0.83 -25.28 -0.58
CA VAL A 145 1.16 -23.86 -0.73
C VAL A 145 1.57 -23.26 0.62
N ILE A 146 0.77 -23.46 1.66
CA ILE A 146 1.02 -22.93 3.01
C ILE A 146 2.38 -23.40 3.54
N ASN A 147 2.73 -24.68 3.38
CA ASN A 147 4.02 -25.19 3.84
C ASN A 147 5.21 -24.52 3.14
N LEU A 148 5.10 -24.21 1.85
CA LEU A 148 6.17 -23.57 1.11
C LEU A 148 6.24 -22.05 1.39
N ILE A 149 5.10 -21.37 1.50
CA ILE A 149 5.03 -19.96 1.89
C ILE A 149 5.61 -19.77 3.30
N ASN A 150 5.34 -20.69 4.23
CA ASN A 150 5.93 -20.60 5.56
C ASN A 150 7.46 -20.57 5.52
N LYS A 151 8.10 -21.38 4.69
CA LYS A 151 9.56 -21.37 4.53
C LYS A 151 10.10 -20.01 4.08
N ILE A 152 9.39 -19.32 3.19
CA ILE A 152 9.75 -17.97 2.74
C ILE A 152 9.51 -16.94 3.85
N CYS A 153 8.37 -17.03 4.54
CA CYS A 153 8.01 -16.08 5.59
C CYS A 153 8.91 -16.18 6.82
N GLU A 154 9.28 -17.39 7.25
CA GLU A 154 10.18 -17.61 8.38
C GLU A 154 11.65 -17.26 8.09
N ASN A 155 12.07 -17.27 6.83
CA ASN A 155 13.44 -17.04 6.44
C ASN A 155 13.86 -15.58 6.70
N GLU A 156 14.78 -15.38 7.65
CA GLU A 156 15.29 -14.06 8.03
C GLU A 156 16.09 -13.37 6.91
N SER A 157 16.65 -14.15 5.97
CA SER A 157 17.40 -13.62 4.83
C SER A 157 16.52 -13.09 3.71
N ILE A 158 15.21 -13.28 3.78
CA ILE A 158 14.24 -12.78 2.81
C ILE A 158 13.42 -11.67 3.45
N LEU A 159 13.48 -10.46 2.89
CA LEU A 159 12.63 -9.35 3.31
C LEU A 159 11.22 -9.53 2.74
N LYS A 160 10.21 -9.65 3.61
CA LYS A 160 8.80 -9.65 3.20
C LYS A 160 8.27 -8.22 3.22
N ILE A 161 7.75 -7.78 2.08
CA ILE A 161 7.23 -6.42 1.86
C ILE A 161 5.71 -6.52 1.68
N GLY A 162 4.95 -5.68 2.35
CA GLY A 162 3.50 -5.61 2.15
C GLY A 162 2.95 -4.22 2.42
N GLN A 163 1.74 -3.96 1.95
CA GLN A 163 0.99 -2.74 2.22
C GLN A 163 0.01 -3.01 3.37
N ASN A 164 0.19 -2.39 4.53
CA ASN A 164 -0.56 -2.74 5.74
C ASN A 164 -0.43 -4.24 6.07
N ILE A 165 0.79 -4.75 5.96
CA ILE A 165 1.15 -6.18 6.07
C ILE A 165 0.61 -6.86 7.34
N LYS A 166 0.23 -6.07 8.33
CA LYS A 166 -0.37 -6.57 9.56
C LYS A 166 -1.64 -7.38 9.30
N TYR A 167 -2.43 -7.02 8.27
CA TYR A 167 -3.60 -7.79 7.87
C TYR A 167 -3.18 -9.17 7.36
N ASP A 168 -2.24 -9.23 6.43
CA ASP A 168 -1.73 -10.46 5.81
C ASP A 168 -1.09 -11.40 6.83
N ILE A 169 -0.29 -10.86 7.74
CA ILE A 169 0.29 -11.62 8.86
C ILE A 169 -0.82 -12.26 9.71
N ARG A 170 -1.88 -11.53 10.04
CA ARG A 170 -2.98 -12.08 10.84
C ARG A 170 -3.74 -13.17 10.10
N ILE A 171 -3.95 -13.02 8.81
CA ILE A 171 -4.57 -14.07 7.99
C ILE A 171 -3.68 -15.32 7.94
N LEU A 172 -2.41 -15.16 7.60
CA LEU A 172 -1.49 -16.28 7.42
C LEU A 172 -1.11 -16.96 8.75
N ASN A 173 -1.12 -16.24 9.86
CA ASN A 173 -0.97 -16.84 11.21
C ASN A 173 -2.07 -17.85 11.55
N LYS A 174 -3.28 -17.70 11.01
CA LYS A 174 -4.36 -18.72 11.18
C LYS A 174 -3.99 -20.06 10.56
N TYR A 175 -3.09 -20.07 9.60
CA TYR A 175 -2.55 -21.25 8.93
C TYR A 175 -1.20 -21.70 9.49
N GLY A 176 -0.76 -21.09 10.61
CA GLY A 176 0.50 -21.43 11.28
C GLY A 176 1.75 -20.82 10.66
N ILE A 177 1.61 -19.85 9.74
CA ILE A 177 2.75 -19.16 9.13
C ILE A 177 3.25 -18.08 10.09
N THR A 178 4.57 -18.05 10.31
CA THR A 178 5.26 -17.00 11.07
C THR A 178 6.09 -16.11 10.15
N PHE A 179 6.25 -14.85 10.54
CA PHE A 179 6.96 -13.86 9.72
C PHE A 179 8.21 -13.35 10.44
N ASN A 180 9.33 -13.35 9.73
CA ASN A 180 10.55 -12.66 10.08
C ASN A 180 10.90 -11.64 8.99
N SER A 181 11.70 -10.61 9.31
CA SER A 181 12.21 -9.61 8.35
C SER A 181 11.10 -9.00 7.47
N ILE A 182 10.28 -8.15 8.06
CA ILE A 182 9.14 -7.51 7.40
C ILE A 182 9.39 -6.02 7.14
N ALA A 183 8.80 -5.49 6.06
CA ALA A 183 8.67 -4.07 5.76
C ALA A 183 7.23 -3.75 5.37
N ASP A 184 6.66 -2.73 6.00
CA ASP A 184 5.32 -2.24 5.70
C ASP A 184 5.39 -0.92 4.93
N THR A 185 4.99 -0.93 3.67
CA THR A 185 5.05 0.25 2.79
C THR A 185 4.14 1.36 3.28
N MET A 186 3.01 1.04 3.92
CA MET A 186 2.12 2.03 4.50
C MET A 186 2.80 2.77 5.67
N LEU A 187 3.47 2.05 6.58
CA LEU A 187 4.17 2.66 7.70
C LEU A 187 5.39 3.46 7.24
N ILE A 188 6.11 2.99 6.22
CA ILE A 188 7.23 3.72 5.62
C ILE A 188 6.72 5.03 5.02
N SER A 189 5.66 5.00 4.21
CA SER A 189 5.05 6.20 3.64
C SER A 189 4.57 7.17 4.73
N TYR A 190 3.93 6.67 5.78
CA TYR A 190 3.53 7.51 6.93
C TYR A 190 4.72 8.19 7.60
N SER A 191 5.85 7.49 7.72
CA SER A 191 7.05 8.03 8.36
C SER A 191 7.75 9.10 7.51
N ILE A 192 7.68 8.97 6.18
CA ILE A 192 8.30 9.92 5.23
C ILE A 192 7.39 11.14 5.01
N ASP A 193 6.10 10.92 4.79
CA ASP A 193 5.19 11.92 4.26
C ASP A 193 4.18 12.45 5.30
N ASN A 194 4.28 12.06 6.58
CA ASN A 194 3.37 12.47 7.66
C ASN A 194 1.88 12.34 7.30
N GLY A 195 1.49 11.31 6.54
CA GLY A 195 0.11 11.06 6.14
C GLY A 195 -0.42 12.00 5.04
N ILE A 196 0.45 12.59 4.23
CA ILE A 196 0.07 13.39 3.05
C ILE A 196 -0.73 12.55 2.06
N TYR A 197 -0.39 11.27 1.93
CA TYR A 197 -1.09 10.32 1.08
C TYR A 197 -2.14 9.53 1.87
N LYS A 198 -3.34 9.35 1.28
CA LYS A 198 -4.32 8.40 1.81
C LYS A 198 -3.89 6.99 1.44
N HIS A 199 -3.88 6.12 2.42
CA HIS A 199 -3.62 4.69 2.27
C HIS A 199 -4.91 3.90 2.42
#